data_5489f72ddc976e3b089133dc2504e615
#
_entry.id   5489f72ddc976e3b089133dc2504e615
#
_cell.length_a   1.000
_cell.length_b   1.000
_cell.length_c   1.000
_cell.angle_alpha   90.00
_cell.angle_beta   90.00
_cell.angle_gamma   90.00
#
_symmetry.space_group_name_H-M   'P 1'
#
loop_
_entity.id
_entity.type
_entity.pdbx_description
1 polymer ?
#
loop_
_entity_poly.entity_id
_entity_poly.type
_entity_poly.pdbx_seq_one_letter_code
_entity_poly.pdbx_strand_id
1 'polypeptide(L)'
;MFASTNESKLRGYKKGRFSFNVKGGRCEACTGDGILKIEMHFLPDVYVPCEICKGKRYNRETLEVKYKGKSISDVLDMTIKEAFEFFENIPKIKNKLETLVNVGLDYIRLGQSATTLSGGEAQRVKLASELYKKSTGKTLYILDEPTTGLHI
;
A
#
# COMPACT_ATOMS: atom_id res chain seq x y z
N MET A 1 10.17 -1.84 9.03
CA MET A 1 9.58 -2.67 10.07
C MET A 1 9.80 -4.16 9.80
N PHE A 2 9.20 -4.81 8.79
CA PHE A 2 9.42 -6.25 8.51
C PHE A 2 10.91 -6.63 8.45
N ALA A 3 11.76 -5.85 7.80
CA ALA A 3 13.21 -6.05 7.76
C ALA A 3 13.90 -5.94 9.14
N SER A 4 13.21 -5.44 10.16
CA SER A 4 13.74 -5.30 11.53
C SER A 4 13.30 -6.41 12.46
N THR A 5 12.47 -7.35 12.00
CA THR A 5 12.07 -8.54 12.77
C THR A 5 13.26 -9.48 12.97
N ASN A 6 13.24 -10.27 14.03
CA ASN A 6 14.29 -11.25 14.30
C ASN A 6 14.43 -12.25 13.15
N GLU A 7 13.32 -12.74 12.62
CA GLU A 7 13.28 -13.65 11.48
C GLU A 7 13.98 -13.06 10.25
N SER A 8 13.69 -11.79 9.90
CA SER A 8 14.36 -11.12 8.79
C SER A 8 15.86 -10.96 8.99
N LYS A 9 16.29 -10.66 10.22
CA LYS A 9 17.71 -10.53 10.55
C LYS A 9 18.42 -11.86 10.41
N LEU A 10 17.85 -12.95 10.92
CA LEU A 10 18.39 -14.30 10.81
C LEU A 10 18.55 -14.75 9.35
N ARG A 11 17.57 -14.39 8.50
CA ARG A 11 17.60 -14.72 7.06
C ARG A 11 18.39 -13.72 6.21
N GLY A 12 18.93 -12.66 6.79
CA GLY A 12 19.64 -11.60 6.07
C GLY A 12 18.74 -10.75 5.15
N TYR A 13 17.44 -10.67 5.44
CA TYR A 13 16.47 -9.95 4.61
C TYR A 13 16.56 -8.43 4.85
N LYS A 14 16.82 -7.70 3.77
CA LYS A 14 16.90 -6.24 3.76
C LYS A 14 15.55 -5.62 3.40
N LYS A 15 15.42 -4.29 3.53
CA LYS A 15 14.18 -3.54 3.23
C LYS A 15 13.62 -3.81 1.84
N GLY A 16 14.48 -3.95 0.82
CA GLY A 16 14.07 -4.22 -0.56
C GLY A 16 13.28 -5.51 -0.73
N ARG A 17 13.52 -6.52 0.12
CA ARG A 17 12.78 -7.79 0.08
C ARG A 17 11.27 -7.61 0.28
N PHE A 18 10.88 -6.62 1.06
CA PHE A 18 9.48 -6.31 1.38
C PHE A 18 8.88 -5.23 0.48
N SER A 19 9.55 -4.91 -0.63
CA SER A 19 9.02 -4.02 -1.66
C SER A 19 8.53 -4.84 -2.85
N PHE A 20 7.29 -4.66 -3.25
CA PHE A 20 6.76 -5.29 -4.46
C PHE A 20 7.29 -4.65 -5.76
N ASN A 21 7.97 -3.51 -5.68
CA ASN A 21 8.61 -2.84 -6.82
C ASN A 21 10.04 -3.32 -7.09
N VAL A 22 10.62 -4.12 -6.19
CA VAL A 22 12.03 -4.54 -6.27
C VAL A 22 12.11 -6.06 -6.34
N LYS A 23 13.00 -6.57 -7.21
CA LYS A 23 13.28 -8.01 -7.30
C LYS A 23 13.81 -8.56 -5.98
N GLY A 24 13.55 -9.83 -5.72
CA GLY A 24 14.11 -10.59 -4.59
C GLY A 24 13.07 -11.10 -3.60
N GLY A 25 12.01 -10.35 -3.31
CA GLY A 25 10.94 -10.77 -2.39
C GLY A 25 9.56 -10.80 -3.02
N ARG A 26 9.38 -10.10 -4.14
CA ARG A 26 8.12 -10.06 -4.87
C ARG A 26 7.89 -11.34 -5.69
N CYS A 27 6.67 -11.59 -6.06
CA CYS A 27 6.34 -12.60 -7.05
C CYS A 27 6.81 -12.13 -8.44
N GLU A 28 7.72 -12.87 -9.06
CA GLU A 28 8.25 -12.48 -10.38
C GLU A 28 7.28 -12.80 -11.52
N ALA A 29 6.32 -13.72 -11.32
CA ALA A 29 5.31 -14.02 -12.35
C ALA A 29 4.38 -12.83 -12.64
N CYS A 30 3.99 -12.07 -11.60
CA CYS A 30 3.20 -10.85 -11.75
C CYS A 30 3.99 -9.58 -11.45
N THR A 31 5.31 -9.67 -11.29
CA THR A 31 6.20 -8.55 -10.96
C THR A 31 5.80 -7.75 -9.72
N GLY A 32 5.06 -8.40 -8.80
CA GLY A 32 4.57 -7.80 -7.56
C GLY A 32 3.18 -7.17 -7.64
N ASP A 33 2.49 -7.23 -8.77
CA ASP A 33 1.15 -6.65 -8.93
C ASP A 33 0.03 -7.50 -8.31
N GLY A 34 0.27 -8.80 -8.12
CA GLY A 34 -0.72 -9.74 -7.61
C GLY A 34 -1.77 -10.15 -8.64
N ILE A 35 -1.84 -9.44 -9.75
CA ILE A 35 -2.74 -9.67 -10.89
C ILE A 35 -1.95 -9.76 -12.19
N LEU A 36 -2.52 -10.42 -13.18
CA LEU A 36 -2.02 -10.48 -14.54
C LEU A 36 -3.01 -9.76 -15.46
N LYS A 37 -2.49 -8.89 -16.31
CA LYS A 37 -3.25 -8.24 -17.36
C LYS A 37 -3.30 -9.14 -18.58
N ILE A 38 -4.49 -9.49 -19.04
CA ILE A 38 -4.71 -10.21 -20.28
C ILE A 38 -5.18 -9.21 -21.32
N GLU A 39 -4.32 -8.89 -22.27
CA GLU A 39 -4.66 -8.00 -23.37
C GLU A 39 -5.55 -8.76 -24.37
N MET A 40 -6.70 -8.19 -24.68
CA MET A 40 -7.63 -8.74 -25.66
C MET A 40 -7.75 -7.76 -26.83
N HIS A 41 -7.45 -8.26 -28.03
CA HIS A 41 -7.70 -7.49 -29.26
C HIS A 41 -9.20 -7.17 -29.37
N PHE A 42 -9.54 -5.89 -29.53
CA PHE A 42 -10.90 -5.36 -29.68
C PHE A 42 -11.85 -5.41 -28.46
N LEU A 43 -11.37 -5.90 -27.31
CA LEU A 43 -12.12 -5.92 -26.05
C LEU A 43 -11.33 -5.22 -24.94
N PRO A 44 -12.00 -4.75 -23.87
CA PRO A 44 -11.30 -4.22 -22.70
C PRO A 44 -10.36 -5.27 -22.09
N ASP A 45 -9.22 -4.81 -21.61
CA ASP A 45 -8.26 -5.66 -20.91
C ASP A 45 -8.88 -6.34 -19.69
N VAL A 46 -8.59 -7.62 -19.49
CA VAL A 46 -9.07 -8.40 -18.35
C VAL A 46 -7.93 -8.57 -17.34
N TYR A 47 -8.25 -8.34 -16.08
CA TYR A 47 -7.31 -8.53 -14.97
C TYR A 47 -7.71 -9.77 -14.18
N VAL A 48 -6.79 -10.72 -14.05
CA VAL A 48 -6.99 -11.96 -13.31
C VAL A 48 -5.98 -12.08 -12.17
N PRO A 49 -6.33 -12.68 -11.02
CA PRO A 49 -5.36 -12.95 -9.96
C PRO A 49 -4.19 -13.80 -10.47
N CYS A 50 -2.98 -13.46 -10.05
CA CYS A 50 -1.80 -14.25 -10.38
C CYS A 50 -1.91 -15.65 -9.75
N GLU A 51 -1.87 -16.70 -10.55
CA GLU A 51 -1.99 -18.08 -10.10
C GLU A 51 -0.84 -18.51 -9.19
N ILE A 52 0.36 -17.97 -9.39
CA ILE A 52 1.56 -18.32 -8.61
C ILE A 52 1.46 -17.77 -7.20
N CYS A 53 1.21 -16.48 -7.03
CA CYS A 53 1.13 -15.86 -5.70
C CYS A 53 -0.30 -15.74 -5.16
N LYS A 54 -1.31 -16.09 -5.95
CA LYS A 54 -2.75 -16.00 -5.59
C LYS A 54 -3.13 -14.61 -5.05
N GLY A 55 -2.64 -13.58 -5.72
CA GLY A 55 -2.87 -12.19 -5.34
C GLY A 55 -1.96 -11.64 -4.23
N LYS A 56 -1.11 -12.47 -3.61
CA LYS A 56 -0.30 -12.06 -2.43
C LYS A 56 0.91 -11.18 -2.73
N ARG A 57 1.27 -10.98 -4.01
CA ARG A 57 2.34 -10.12 -4.50
C ARG A 57 3.78 -10.54 -4.17
N TYR A 58 4.00 -11.43 -3.21
CA TYR A 58 5.30 -11.84 -2.71
C TYR A 58 5.53 -13.33 -2.89
N ASN A 59 6.80 -13.74 -2.87
CA ASN A 59 7.18 -15.15 -2.84
C ASN A 59 6.92 -15.73 -1.43
N ARG A 60 6.92 -17.07 -1.36
CA ARG A 60 6.58 -17.81 -0.14
C ARG A 60 7.50 -17.45 1.02
N GLU A 61 8.79 -17.38 0.78
CA GLU A 61 9.82 -17.13 1.80
C GLU A 61 9.65 -15.75 2.45
N THR A 62 9.25 -14.74 1.66
CA THR A 62 8.95 -13.40 2.18
C THR A 62 7.69 -13.40 3.04
N LEU A 63 6.68 -14.18 2.66
CA LEU A 63 5.40 -14.30 3.39
C LEU A 63 5.53 -15.07 4.71
N GLU A 64 6.59 -15.85 4.90
CA GLU A 64 6.89 -16.52 6.17
C GLU A 64 7.27 -15.54 7.28
N VAL A 65 7.85 -14.38 6.93
CA VAL A 65 8.17 -13.35 7.91
C VAL A 65 6.90 -12.69 8.42
N LYS A 66 6.69 -12.77 9.74
CA LYS A 66 5.50 -12.23 10.40
C LYS A 66 5.86 -11.11 11.37
N TYR A 67 4.93 -10.16 11.48
CA TYR A 67 4.91 -9.14 12.52
C TYR A 67 3.54 -9.16 13.19
N LYS A 68 3.47 -9.37 14.50
CA LYS A 68 2.20 -9.60 15.23
C LYS A 68 1.31 -10.64 14.53
N GLY A 69 1.89 -11.73 14.04
CA GLY A 69 1.18 -12.83 13.36
C GLY A 69 0.75 -12.54 11.90
N LYS A 70 1.00 -11.36 11.37
CA LYS A 70 0.62 -10.95 10.00
C LYS A 70 1.83 -10.89 9.08
N SER A 71 1.67 -11.40 7.85
CA SER A 71 2.65 -11.24 6.76
C SER A 71 2.54 -9.85 6.14
N ILE A 72 3.49 -9.51 5.27
CA ILE A 72 3.41 -8.26 4.49
C ILE A 72 2.18 -8.22 3.59
N SER A 73 1.75 -9.35 3.04
CA SER A 73 0.52 -9.42 2.23
C SER A 73 -0.72 -9.18 3.08
N ASP A 74 -0.80 -9.78 4.26
CA ASP A 74 -1.92 -9.55 5.18
C ASP A 74 -2.03 -8.06 5.57
N VAL A 75 -0.88 -7.39 5.74
CA VAL A 75 -0.85 -5.94 6.03
C VAL A 75 -1.30 -5.11 4.84
N LEU A 76 -0.94 -5.49 3.61
CA LEU A 76 -1.42 -4.79 2.40
C LEU A 76 -2.93 -4.95 2.20
N ASP A 77 -3.52 -6.03 2.68
CA ASP A 77 -4.96 -6.26 2.63
C ASP A 77 -5.76 -5.49 3.69
N MET A 78 -5.08 -4.97 4.72
CA MET A 78 -5.73 -4.12 5.73
C MET A 78 -6.23 -2.81 5.13
N THR A 79 -7.36 -2.34 5.62
CA THR A 79 -7.78 -0.95 5.45
C THR A 79 -6.81 -0.02 6.18
N ILE A 80 -6.80 1.25 5.80
CA ILE A 80 -5.98 2.27 6.49
C ILE A 80 -6.35 2.34 7.98
N LYS A 81 -7.64 2.23 8.32
CA LYS A 81 -8.12 2.19 9.70
C LYS A 81 -7.55 1.00 10.47
N GLU A 82 -7.69 -0.22 9.94
CA GLU A 82 -7.14 -1.44 10.56
C GLU A 82 -5.63 -1.35 10.73
N ALA A 83 -4.93 -0.83 9.72
CA ALA A 83 -3.49 -0.65 9.79
C ALA A 83 -3.08 0.42 10.82
N PHE A 84 -3.85 1.49 10.97
CA PHE A 84 -3.63 2.53 11.98
C PHE A 84 -3.66 1.95 13.40
N GLU A 85 -4.63 1.09 13.69
CA GLU A 85 -4.74 0.38 14.95
C GLU A 85 -3.62 -0.65 15.11
N PHE A 86 -3.33 -1.43 14.07
CA PHE A 86 -2.29 -2.46 14.08
C PHE A 86 -0.88 -1.90 14.34
N PHE A 87 -0.59 -0.71 13.82
CA PHE A 87 0.71 -0.03 13.98
C PHE A 87 0.73 1.05 15.06
N GLU A 88 -0.18 1.03 16.03
CA GLU A 88 -0.27 2.03 17.11
C GLU A 88 1.06 2.29 17.82
N ASN A 89 1.88 1.25 18.02
CA ASN A 89 3.16 1.30 18.70
C ASN A 89 4.36 1.66 17.78
N ILE A 90 4.10 2.04 16.53
CA ILE A 90 5.13 2.44 15.56
C ILE A 90 4.86 3.85 15.06
N PRO A 91 5.35 4.88 15.77
CA PRO A 91 4.99 6.28 15.51
C PRO A 91 5.24 6.71 14.06
N LYS A 92 6.33 6.26 13.45
CA LYS A 92 6.66 6.61 12.05
C LYS A 92 5.63 6.11 11.03
N ILE A 93 4.98 4.98 11.29
CA ILE A 93 3.93 4.43 10.42
C ILE A 93 2.59 5.06 10.83
N LYS A 94 2.28 5.08 12.13
CA LYS A 94 1.06 5.63 12.69
C LYS A 94 0.78 7.05 12.18
N ASN A 95 1.76 7.95 12.27
CA ASN A 95 1.59 9.35 11.85
C ASN A 95 1.25 9.49 10.36
N LYS A 96 1.79 8.60 9.49
CA LYS A 96 1.42 8.58 8.07
C LYS A 96 -0.01 8.09 7.85
N LEU A 97 -0.41 7.04 8.56
CA LEU A 97 -1.75 6.49 8.48
C LEU A 97 -2.79 7.46 9.05
N GLU A 98 -2.45 8.16 10.13
CA GLU A 98 -3.28 9.21 10.72
C GLU A 98 -3.63 10.31 9.72
N THR A 99 -2.64 10.77 8.93
CA THR A 99 -2.88 11.76 7.88
C THR A 99 -3.88 11.25 6.83
N LEU A 100 -3.80 9.95 6.46
CA LEU A 100 -4.74 9.34 5.53
C LEU A 100 -6.15 9.20 6.14
N VAL A 101 -6.25 8.87 7.42
CA VAL A 101 -7.53 8.84 8.14
C VAL A 101 -8.15 10.24 8.18
N ASN A 102 -7.36 11.27 8.49
CA ASN A 102 -7.81 12.65 8.60
C ASN A 102 -8.34 13.24 7.28
N VAL A 103 -7.88 12.73 6.14
CA VAL A 103 -8.43 13.12 4.82
C VAL A 103 -9.59 12.22 4.37
N GLY A 104 -10.11 11.36 5.25
CA GLY A 104 -11.28 10.52 4.99
C GLY A 104 -11.02 9.30 4.09
N LEU A 105 -9.79 8.74 4.13
CA LEU A 105 -9.40 7.56 3.34
C LEU A 105 -9.24 6.30 4.19
N ASP A 106 -9.87 6.23 5.35
CA ASP A 106 -9.74 5.15 6.32
C ASP A 106 -10.21 3.77 5.80
N TYR A 107 -11.14 3.76 4.85
CA TYR A 107 -11.72 2.56 4.22
C TYR A 107 -10.86 1.95 3.09
N ILE A 108 -9.90 2.70 2.54
CA ILE A 108 -9.04 2.21 1.45
C ILE A 108 -8.05 1.19 1.98
N ARG A 109 -7.74 0.15 1.18
CA ARG A 109 -6.73 -0.84 1.53
C ARG A 109 -5.32 -0.33 1.20
N LEU A 110 -4.34 -0.66 2.05
CA LEU A 110 -2.95 -0.26 1.85
C LEU A 110 -2.36 -0.76 0.52
N GLY A 111 -2.74 -1.94 0.09
CA GLY A 111 -2.29 -2.55 -1.15
C GLY A 111 -3.18 -2.27 -2.36
N GLN A 112 -4.17 -1.38 -2.24
CA GLN A 112 -5.06 -1.07 -3.34
C GLN A 112 -4.30 -0.43 -4.51
N SER A 113 -4.61 -0.89 -5.73
CA SER A 113 -4.00 -0.33 -6.94
C SER A 113 -4.49 1.11 -7.17
N ALA A 114 -3.57 1.99 -7.55
CA ALA A 114 -3.91 3.38 -7.88
C ALA A 114 -4.95 3.49 -9.00
N THR A 115 -5.00 2.52 -9.90
CA THR A 115 -5.97 2.47 -11.01
C THR A 115 -7.42 2.19 -10.56
N THR A 116 -7.59 1.70 -9.32
CA THR A 116 -8.92 1.42 -8.74
C THR A 116 -9.45 2.57 -7.87
N LEU A 117 -8.64 3.61 -7.67
CA LEU A 117 -9.05 4.80 -6.93
C LEU A 117 -9.93 5.70 -7.80
N SER A 118 -10.97 6.26 -7.20
CA SER A 118 -11.73 7.35 -7.81
C SER A 118 -10.86 8.62 -7.92
N GLY A 119 -11.27 9.57 -8.77
CA GLY A 119 -10.55 10.84 -8.90
C GLY A 119 -10.40 11.58 -7.56
N GLY A 120 -11.48 11.62 -6.74
CA GLY A 120 -11.45 12.23 -5.42
C GLY A 120 -10.56 11.51 -4.42
N GLU A 121 -10.51 10.16 -4.45
CA GLU A 121 -9.61 9.37 -3.62
C GLU A 121 -8.15 9.62 -3.98
N ALA A 122 -7.82 9.59 -5.27
CA ALA A 122 -6.46 9.87 -5.76
C ALA A 122 -6.01 11.29 -5.37
N GLN A 123 -6.90 12.29 -5.47
CA GLN A 123 -6.65 13.66 -5.04
C GLN A 123 -6.36 13.73 -3.53
N ARG A 124 -7.15 13.05 -2.69
CA ARG A 124 -6.95 13.01 -1.24
C ARG A 124 -5.67 12.27 -0.84
N VAL A 125 -5.28 11.20 -1.55
CA VAL A 125 -3.97 10.55 -1.35
C VAL A 125 -2.83 11.54 -1.60
N LYS A 126 -2.91 12.31 -2.69
CA LYS A 126 -1.92 13.36 -3.00
C LYS A 126 -1.90 14.44 -1.93
N LEU A 127 -3.06 14.91 -1.50
CA LEU A 127 -3.19 15.88 -0.41
C LEU A 127 -2.56 15.36 0.89
N ALA A 128 -2.85 14.12 1.30
CA ALA A 128 -2.27 13.51 2.48
C ALA A 128 -0.74 13.46 2.41
N SER A 129 -0.17 13.15 1.24
CA SER A 129 1.28 13.12 1.04
C SER A 129 1.93 14.50 1.24
N GLU A 130 1.23 15.58 0.91
CA GLU A 130 1.70 16.95 1.13
C GLU A 130 1.52 17.38 2.60
N LEU A 131 0.39 17.09 3.20
CA LEU A 131 0.09 17.42 4.61
C LEU A 131 1.00 16.69 5.61
N TYR A 132 1.52 15.51 5.24
CA TYR A 132 2.49 14.79 6.06
C TYR A 132 3.85 15.49 6.13
N LYS A 133 4.20 16.32 5.14
CA LYS A 133 5.45 17.06 5.13
C LYS A 133 5.46 18.13 6.22
N LYS A 134 6.61 18.35 6.84
CA LYS A 134 6.75 19.42 7.83
C LYS A 134 6.44 20.77 7.17
N SER A 135 5.57 21.55 7.79
CA SER A 135 5.30 22.92 7.35
C SER A 135 6.58 23.76 7.47
N THR A 136 6.92 24.44 6.39
CA THR A 136 8.03 25.41 6.35
C THR A 136 7.54 26.85 6.43
N GLY A 137 6.21 27.04 6.46
CA GLY A 137 5.58 28.37 6.36
C GLY A 137 5.75 29.08 5.00
N LYS A 138 6.36 28.40 4.01
CA LYS A 138 6.66 28.94 2.67
C LYS A 138 5.94 28.20 1.54
N THR A 139 4.98 27.32 1.86
CA THR A 139 4.25 26.51 0.88
C THR A 139 2.82 27.01 0.77
N LEU A 140 2.39 27.33 -0.44
CA LEU A 140 1.01 27.64 -0.78
C LEU A 140 0.39 26.41 -1.46
N TYR A 141 -0.75 25.95 -0.97
CA TYR A 141 -1.54 24.90 -1.60
C TYR A 141 -2.72 25.54 -2.35
N ILE A 142 -2.84 25.24 -3.62
CA ILE A 142 -3.99 25.60 -4.44
C ILE A 142 -4.78 24.31 -4.70
N LEU A 143 -6.02 24.28 -4.24
CA LEU A 143 -6.93 23.15 -4.39
C LEU A 143 -8.00 23.51 -5.41
N ASP A 144 -8.12 22.68 -6.42
CA ASP A 144 -9.17 22.76 -7.43
C ASP A 144 -10.23 21.69 -7.14
N GLU A 145 -11.48 22.09 -7.00
CA GLU A 145 -12.62 21.23 -6.66
C GLU A 145 -12.31 20.19 -5.53
N PRO A 146 -11.86 20.65 -4.34
CA PRO A 146 -11.33 19.76 -3.29
C PRO A 146 -12.38 18.84 -2.67
N THR A 147 -13.67 19.07 -2.92
CA THR A 147 -14.80 18.26 -2.43
C THR A 147 -15.27 17.21 -3.41
N THR A 148 -14.62 17.06 -4.55
CA THR A 148 -14.97 16.03 -5.55
C THR A 148 -14.95 14.64 -4.92
N GLY A 149 -16.06 13.91 -5.04
CA GLY A 149 -16.23 12.55 -4.49
C GLY A 149 -16.50 12.51 -2.99
N LEU A 150 -16.81 13.63 -2.35
CA LEU A 150 -17.38 13.66 -1.01
C LEU A 150 -18.90 13.64 -1.12
N HIS A 151 -19.56 12.73 -0.40
CA HIS A 151 -20.99 12.81 -0.14
C HIS A 151 -21.21 13.74 1.06
N ILE A 152 -22.10 14.68 0.89
CA ILE A 152 -22.63 15.54 1.97
C ILE A 152 -23.72 14.77 2.71
#